data_ea99a6c1df4cea82718da984061576e9
#
_entry.id   ea99a6c1df4cea82718da984061576e9
#
_cell.length_a   1.000
_cell.length_b   1.000
_cell.length_c   1.000
_cell.angle_alpha   90.00
_cell.angle_beta   90.00
_cell.angle_gamma   90.00
#
_symmetry.space_group_name_H-M   'P 1'
#
loop_
_entity.id
_entity.type
_entity.pdbx_description
1 polymer ?
#
loop_
_entity_poly.entity_id
_entity_poly.type
_entity_poly.pdbx_seq_one_letter_code
_entity_poly.pdbx_strand_id
1 'polypeptide(L)'
;MKQVFGVLGDPIEHSLSPTMHNAAFRELGMDCEYHAFRVRQKNLKEAILGAQAMGFGGLNITVPHKKKALEFTNPDTLARRIGAVNTISFNDEIQGHNTDGLGAEMALREAGVGIKSSNVVLVGAGGAARAIAFHFAEKGACVTIANRTPEKAEALAEDVGCSHAGIEDLKGLLQDSDILINATSVGMHPHIDATIANRDILHPDLAVFDIVYNPLQTKLLHQAELAGAKPINGVAMLVHQGAEAFRIWTGQKPPVEVMRKAVLEGLD
;
A
#
# COMPACT_ATOMS: atom_id res chain seq x y z
N MET A 1 -17.60 26.67 0.84
CA MET A 1 -18.15 25.29 1.02
C MET A 1 -16.96 24.39 1.26
N LYS A 2 -16.96 23.55 2.29
CA LYS A 2 -15.85 22.63 2.56
C LYS A 2 -15.60 21.69 1.39
N GLN A 3 -14.33 21.52 1.02
CA GLN A 3 -13.94 20.52 0.02
C GLN A 3 -13.94 19.13 0.67
N VAL A 4 -14.59 18.17 0.05
CA VAL A 4 -14.69 16.79 0.57
C VAL A 4 -13.76 15.87 -0.19
N PHE A 5 -13.09 15.01 0.56
CA PHE A 5 -12.27 13.89 0.09
C PHE A 5 -12.73 12.59 0.77
N GLY A 6 -12.26 11.46 0.28
CA GLY A 6 -12.62 10.22 0.96
C GLY A 6 -11.88 8.99 0.49
N VAL A 7 -12.19 7.86 1.16
CA VAL A 7 -11.74 6.54 0.75
C VAL A 7 -12.93 5.62 0.50
N LEU A 8 -12.91 4.90 -0.63
CA LEU A 8 -13.89 3.89 -0.98
C LEU A 8 -13.32 2.49 -0.77
N GLY A 9 -14.04 1.64 -0.03
CA GLY A 9 -13.67 0.24 0.24
C GLY A 9 -14.85 -0.60 0.71
N ASP A 10 -14.64 -1.92 0.87
CA ASP A 10 -15.63 -2.85 1.46
C ASP A 10 -14.93 -4.11 1.98
N PRO A 11 -14.71 -4.25 3.31
CA PRO A 11 -15.02 -3.32 4.39
C PRO A 11 -14.10 -2.08 4.42
N ILE A 12 -14.46 -1.03 5.19
CA ILE A 12 -13.70 0.22 5.27
C ILE A 12 -13.64 0.83 6.69
N GLU A 13 -14.39 0.28 7.62
CA GLU A 13 -14.64 0.84 8.94
C GLU A 13 -13.36 1.05 9.78
N HIS A 14 -12.31 0.27 9.51
CA HIS A 14 -11.03 0.32 10.23
C HIS A 14 -9.96 1.19 9.56
N SER A 15 -10.34 1.95 8.52
CA SER A 15 -9.37 2.79 7.81
C SER A 15 -8.92 3.98 8.65
N LEU A 16 -7.61 4.15 8.80
CA LEU A 16 -6.99 5.31 9.46
C LEU A 16 -6.75 6.50 8.50
N SER A 17 -7.09 6.35 7.21
CA SER A 17 -6.97 7.45 6.24
C SER A 17 -7.75 8.70 6.64
N PRO A 18 -9.00 8.62 7.18
CA PRO A 18 -9.70 9.81 7.67
C PRO A 18 -8.96 10.55 8.78
N THR A 19 -8.47 9.82 9.78
CA THR A 19 -7.69 10.39 10.91
C THR A 19 -6.47 11.12 10.40
N MET A 20 -5.71 10.48 9.52
CA MET A 20 -4.48 10.98 8.91
C MET A 20 -4.71 12.26 8.07
N HIS A 21 -5.63 12.20 7.10
CA HIS A 21 -5.85 13.33 6.19
C HIS A 21 -6.51 14.52 6.87
N ASN A 22 -7.46 14.28 7.79
CA ASN A 22 -8.09 15.36 8.56
C ASN A 22 -7.08 16.06 9.48
N ALA A 23 -6.09 15.34 10.04
CA ALA A 23 -4.99 15.97 10.77
C ALA A 23 -4.15 16.87 9.87
N ALA A 24 -3.83 16.43 8.65
CA ALA A 24 -3.10 17.22 7.67
C ALA A 24 -3.86 18.48 7.24
N PHE A 25 -5.16 18.37 6.97
CA PHE A 25 -5.99 19.53 6.61
C PHE A 25 -6.06 20.56 7.73
N ARG A 26 -6.24 20.12 8.99
CA ARG A 26 -6.22 21.02 10.14
C ARG A 26 -4.89 21.73 10.32
N GLU A 27 -3.77 21.01 10.20
CA GLU A 27 -2.42 21.56 10.34
C GLU A 27 -2.16 22.69 9.34
N LEU A 28 -2.65 22.53 8.12
CA LEU A 28 -2.46 23.51 7.03
C LEU A 28 -3.57 24.56 6.95
N GLY A 29 -4.53 24.56 7.91
CA GLY A 29 -5.65 25.50 7.91
C GLY A 29 -6.58 25.38 6.71
N MET A 30 -6.66 24.21 6.08
CA MET A 30 -7.50 23.97 4.90
C MET A 30 -8.94 23.67 5.29
N ASP A 31 -9.90 24.32 4.61
CA ASP A 31 -11.35 24.05 4.80
C ASP A 31 -11.76 22.78 4.04
N CYS A 32 -11.20 21.64 4.47
CA CYS A 32 -11.37 20.33 3.85
C CYS A 32 -11.77 19.28 4.88
N GLU A 33 -12.48 18.24 4.42
CA GLU A 33 -12.82 17.05 5.23
C GLU A 33 -12.58 15.77 4.44
N TYR A 34 -12.16 14.72 5.16
CA TYR A 34 -11.94 13.40 4.59
C TYR A 34 -12.77 12.35 5.34
N HIS A 35 -13.50 11.50 4.60
CA HIS A 35 -14.38 10.48 5.15
C HIS A 35 -14.14 9.10 4.55
N ALA A 36 -14.54 8.04 5.29
CA ALA A 36 -14.58 6.68 4.77
C ALA A 36 -15.99 6.34 4.28
N PHE A 37 -16.09 5.75 3.09
CA PHE A 37 -17.35 5.35 2.49
C PHE A 37 -17.33 3.87 2.15
N ARG A 38 -18.24 3.10 2.75
CA ARG A 38 -18.43 1.71 2.37
C ARG A 38 -19.19 1.62 1.06
N VAL A 39 -18.53 1.13 0.03
CA VAL A 39 -19.08 0.99 -1.32
C VAL A 39 -18.97 -0.46 -1.77
N ARG A 40 -20.09 -1.11 -2.07
CA ARG A 40 -20.08 -2.45 -2.66
C ARG A 40 -19.57 -2.38 -4.10
N GLN A 41 -18.86 -3.41 -4.55
CA GLN A 41 -18.22 -3.44 -5.88
C GLN A 41 -19.17 -3.11 -7.03
N LYS A 42 -20.44 -3.55 -6.97
CA LYS A 42 -21.46 -3.27 -7.98
C LYS A 42 -21.85 -1.79 -8.12
N ASN A 43 -21.57 -0.97 -7.08
CA ASN A 43 -21.92 0.46 -7.02
C ASN A 43 -20.69 1.37 -7.18
N LEU A 44 -19.51 0.78 -7.49
CA LEU A 44 -18.25 1.56 -7.52
C LEU A 44 -18.29 2.66 -8.58
N LYS A 45 -18.79 2.37 -9.77
CA LYS A 45 -18.91 3.33 -10.86
C LYS A 45 -19.76 4.53 -10.46
N GLU A 46 -20.95 4.25 -9.94
CA GLU A 46 -21.92 5.27 -9.52
C GLU A 46 -21.35 6.12 -8.36
N ALA A 47 -20.60 5.50 -7.44
CA ALA A 47 -19.94 6.21 -6.34
C ALA A 47 -18.86 7.19 -6.86
N ILE A 48 -18.02 6.76 -7.80
CA ILE A 48 -16.99 7.62 -8.40
C ILE A 48 -17.62 8.79 -9.18
N LEU A 49 -18.58 8.50 -10.05
CA LEU A 49 -19.29 9.53 -10.85
C LEU A 49 -20.08 10.49 -9.94
N GLY A 50 -20.73 9.96 -8.90
CA GLY A 50 -21.44 10.77 -7.91
C GLY A 50 -20.53 11.70 -7.13
N ALA A 51 -19.35 11.22 -6.70
CA ALA A 51 -18.36 12.05 -6.02
C ALA A 51 -17.87 13.21 -6.91
N GLN A 52 -17.59 12.94 -8.19
CA GLN A 52 -17.27 14.00 -9.16
C GLN A 52 -18.40 15.01 -9.28
N ALA A 53 -19.63 14.53 -9.48
CA ALA A 53 -20.82 15.42 -9.66
C ALA A 53 -21.11 16.25 -8.40
N MET A 54 -20.78 15.76 -7.20
CA MET A 54 -20.91 16.48 -5.92
C MET A 54 -19.72 17.42 -5.63
N GLY A 55 -18.72 17.48 -6.51
CA GLY A 55 -17.57 18.36 -6.35
C GLY A 55 -16.54 17.88 -5.31
N PHE A 56 -16.37 16.58 -5.12
CA PHE A 56 -15.27 16.07 -4.30
C PHE A 56 -13.92 16.48 -4.88
N GLY A 57 -12.91 16.73 -4.03
CA GLY A 57 -11.56 17.04 -4.48
C GLY A 57 -10.78 15.82 -4.93
N GLY A 58 -11.09 14.64 -4.39
CA GLY A 58 -10.46 13.38 -4.73
C GLY A 58 -10.90 12.21 -3.87
N LEU A 59 -10.50 11.01 -4.28
CA LEU A 59 -10.79 9.76 -3.57
C LEU A 59 -9.55 8.87 -3.49
N ASN A 60 -9.36 8.22 -2.35
CA ASN A 60 -8.58 6.99 -2.32
C ASN A 60 -9.49 5.79 -2.60
N ILE A 61 -8.90 4.78 -3.22
CA ILE A 61 -9.55 3.51 -3.53
C ILE A 61 -8.76 2.39 -2.83
N THR A 62 -9.47 1.57 -2.04
CA THR A 62 -8.84 0.42 -1.38
C THR A 62 -9.55 -0.89 -1.73
N VAL A 63 -9.22 -1.95 -1.03
CA VAL A 63 -9.76 -3.31 -1.25
C VAL A 63 -11.30 -3.28 -1.20
N PRO A 64 -11.96 -3.98 -2.14
CA PRO A 64 -11.45 -4.79 -3.26
C PRO A 64 -11.39 -4.03 -4.60
N HIS A 65 -11.45 -2.71 -4.61
CA HIS A 65 -11.84 -1.88 -5.74
C HIS A 65 -10.70 -1.43 -6.66
N LYS A 66 -9.42 -1.50 -6.23
CA LYS A 66 -8.27 -0.88 -6.93
C LYS A 66 -8.16 -1.27 -8.41
N LYS A 67 -8.37 -2.55 -8.76
CA LYS A 67 -8.35 -3.01 -10.16
C LYS A 67 -9.56 -2.50 -10.94
N LYS A 68 -10.75 -2.58 -10.35
CA LYS A 68 -12.00 -2.19 -11.00
C LYS A 68 -12.09 -0.68 -11.23
N ALA A 69 -11.52 0.13 -10.34
CA ALA A 69 -11.49 1.59 -10.48
C ALA A 69 -10.75 2.06 -11.74
N LEU A 70 -9.81 1.26 -12.25
CA LEU A 70 -9.10 1.56 -13.50
C LEU A 70 -10.07 1.79 -14.69
N GLU A 71 -11.16 1.03 -14.73
CA GLU A 71 -12.15 1.09 -15.83
C GLU A 71 -12.96 2.39 -15.82
N PHE A 72 -12.99 3.10 -14.71
CA PHE A 72 -13.81 4.31 -14.49
C PHE A 72 -12.97 5.58 -14.37
N THR A 73 -11.67 5.49 -14.67
CA THR A 73 -10.72 6.59 -14.60
C THR A 73 -9.93 6.71 -15.89
N ASN A 74 -9.33 7.88 -16.13
CA ASN A 74 -8.23 8.04 -17.07
C ASN A 74 -6.93 7.85 -16.30
N PRO A 75 -6.35 6.62 -16.26
CA PRO A 75 -5.17 6.34 -15.44
C PRO A 75 -3.93 6.95 -16.07
N ASP A 76 -3.04 7.48 -15.20
CA ASP A 76 -1.70 7.84 -15.62
C ASP A 76 -0.90 6.62 -16.12
N THR A 77 0.29 6.87 -16.68
CA THR A 77 1.11 5.82 -17.26
C THR A 77 1.46 4.72 -16.26
N LEU A 78 1.77 5.10 -15.00
CA LEU A 78 2.13 4.15 -13.96
C LEU A 78 0.92 3.32 -13.52
N ALA A 79 -0.21 3.95 -13.20
CA ALA A 79 -1.43 3.25 -12.80
C ALA A 79 -1.95 2.31 -13.89
N ARG A 80 -1.83 2.71 -15.16
CA ARG A 80 -2.18 1.88 -16.33
C ARG A 80 -1.31 0.62 -16.42
N ARG A 81 0.01 0.75 -16.25
CA ARG A 81 0.94 -0.38 -16.24
C ARG A 81 0.71 -1.30 -15.05
N ILE A 82 0.52 -0.73 -13.87
CA ILE A 82 0.16 -1.48 -12.66
C ILE A 82 -1.19 -2.21 -12.85
N GLY A 83 -2.12 -1.66 -13.64
CA GLY A 83 -3.48 -2.20 -13.78
C GLY A 83 -4.33 -2.01 -12.51
N ALA A 84 -4.04 -0.97 -11.71
CA ALA A 84 -4.77 -0.66 -10.48
C ALA A 84 -4.63 0.82 -10.10
N VAL A 85 -5.71 1.41 -9.60
CA VAL A 85 -5.79 2.78 -9.10
C VAL A 85 -6.06 2.75 -7.60
N ASN A 86 -5.28 3.49 -6.80
CA ASN A 86 -5.54 3.72 -5.39
C ASN A 86 -5.86 5.17 -5.05
N THR A 87 -5.71 6.09 -6.01
CA THR A 87 -5.95 7.53 -5.83
C THR A 87 -6.62 8.09 -7.07
N ILE A 88 -7.70 8.83 -6.89
CA ILE A 88 -8.44 9.54 -7.93
C ILE A 88 -8.40 11.03 -7.64
N SER A 89 -8.09 11.86 -8.62
CA SER A 89 -8.26 13.30 -8.58
C SER A 89 -9.36 13.74 -9.55
N PHE A 90 -10.18 14.67 -9.12
CA PHE A 90 -11.26 15.24 -9.90
C PHE A 90 -10.88 16.65 -10.36
N ASN A 91 -10.40 16.72 -11.58
CA ASN A 91 -10.20 17.96 -12.32
C ASN A 91 -11.24 18.00 -13.46
N ASP A 92 -10.84 18.38 -14.67
CA ASP A 92 -11.72 18.30 -15.85
C ASP A 92 -12.08 16.84 -16.20
N GLU A 93 -11.21 15.90 -15.84
CA GLU A 93 -11.39 14.47 -16.04
C GLU A 93 -11.23 13.70 -14.70
N ILE A 94 -11.68 12.44 -14.68
CA ILE A 94 -11.46 11.53 -13.55
C ILE A 94 -10.07 10.89 -13.72
N GLN A 95 -9.05 11.49 -13.14
CA GLN A 95 -7.66 11.01 -13.25
C GLN A 95 -7.39 9.90 -12.22
N GLY A 96 -6.78 8.80 -12.67
CA GLY A 96 -6.40 7.68 -11.81
C GLY A 96 -4.89 7.60 -11.58
N HIS A 97 -4.48 7.41 -10.33
CA HIS A 97 -3.07 7.32 -9.92
C HIS A 97 -2.85 6.09 -9.02
N ASN A 98 -1.58 5.69 -8.86
CA ASN A 98 -1.21 4.68 -7.88
C ASN A 98 -0.01 5.13 -7.06
N THR A 99 -0.22 5.33 -5.76
CA THR A 99 0.78 5.82 -4.81
C THR A 99 1.35 4.73 -3.89
N ASP A 100 0.88 3.47 -4.00
CA ASP A 100 1.29 2.39 -3.09
C ASP A 100 2.78 2.05 -3.24
N GLY A 101 3.28 1.93 -4.48
CA GLY A 101 4.69 1.58 -4.73
C GLY A 101 5.65 2.63 -4.21
N LEU A 102 5.34 3.92 -4.42
CA LEU A 102 6.10 5.03 -3.85
C LEU A 102 6.05 5.00 -2.32
N GLY A 103 4.87 4.74 -1.74
CA GLY A 103 4.73 4.62 -0.28
C GLY A 103 5.62 3.54 0.31
N ALA A 104 5.71 2.38 -0.34
CA ALA A 104 6.59 1.29 0.07
C ALA A 104 8.09 1.63 -0.06
N GLU A 105 8.49 2.26 -1.17
CA GLU A 105 9.88 2.76 -1.33
C GLU A 105 10.27 3.72 -0.22
N MET A 106 9.40 4.68 0.08
CA MET A 106 9.67 5.70 1.12
C MET A 106 9.75 5.09 2.51
N ALA A 107 8.93 4.07 2.82
CA ALA A 107 9.00 3.34 4.08
C ALA A 107 10.34 2.63 4.26
N LEU A 108 10.82 1.93 3.24
CA LEU A 108 12.13 1.27 3.24
C LEU A 108 13.27 2.31 3.36
N ARG A 109 13.18 3.40 2.60
CA ARG A 109 14.17 4.48 2.64
C ARG A 109 14.29 5.14 4.01
N GLU A 110 13.19 5.38 4.71
CA GLU A 110 13.21 5.87 6.10
C GLU A 110 13.90 4.90 7.05
N ALA A 111 13.72 3.60 6.80
CA ALA A 111 14.43 2.56 7.54
C ALA A 111 15.90 2.41 7.11
N GLY A 112 16.41 3.23 6.19
CA GLY A 112 17.79 3.14 5.69
C GLY A 112 18.04 1.92 4.78
N VAL A 113 16.97 1.39 4.14
CA VAL A 113 17.05 0.25 3.23
C VAL A 113 16.87 0.75 1.81
N GLY A 114 17.88 0.54 0.96
CA GLY A 114 17.83 0.84 -0.48
C GLY A 114 17.19 -0.31 -1.26
N ILE A 115 16.47 0.02 -2.34
CA ILE A 115 15.84 -1.01 -3.19
C ILE A 115 16.61 -1.30 -4.49
N LYS A 116 17.45 -0.36 -4.94
CA LYS A 116 18.21 -0.52 -6.18
C LYS A 116 19.22 -1.66 -6.06
N SER A 117 19.18 -2.58 -7.00
CA SER A 117 20.01 -3.79 -7.05
C SER A 117 19.82 -4.78 -5.88
N SER A 118 18.75 -4.60 -5.06
CA SER A 118 18.42 -5.53 -3.98
C SER A 118 17.64 -6.72 -4.52
N ASN A 119 17.85 -7.88 -3.89
CA ASN A 119 17.04 -9.07 -4.07
C ASN A 119 15.82 -8.99 -3.16
N VAL A 120 14.65 -8.84 -3.76
CA VAL A 120 13.38 -8.62 -3.04
C VAL A 120 12.46 -9.82 -3.20
N VAL A 121 12.08 -10.45 -2.11
CA VAL A 121 11.00 -11.44 -2.07
C VAL A 121 9.71 -10.74 -1.63
N LEU A 122 8.75 -10.69 -2.54
CA LEU A 122 7.44 -10.07 -2.33
C LEU A 122 6.36 -11.15 -2.20
N VAL A 123 5.80 -11.30 -1.00
CA VAL A 123 4.74 -12.27 -0.74
C VAL A 123 3.38 -11.63 -0.97
N GLY A 124 2.64 -12.18 -1.94
CA GLY A 124 1.30 -11.73 -2.32
C GLY A 124 1.19 -11.35 -3.80
N ALA A 125 -0.05 -11.36 -4.33
CA ALA A 125 -0.37 -10.98 -5.71
C ALA A 125 -1.62 -10.08 -5.80
N GLY A 126 -1.91 -9.35 -4.72
CA GLY A 126 -3.00 -8.37 -4.64
C GLY A 126 -2.63 -7.00 -5.25
N GLY A 127 -3.53 -6.02 -5.10
CA GLY A 127 -3.32 -4.67 -5.65
C GLY A 127 -2.09 -3.95 -5.10
N ALA A 128 -1.79 -4.10 -3.80
CA ALA A 128 -0.60 -3.51 -3.19
C ALA A 128 0.67 -4.23 -3.66
N ALA A 129 0.68 -5.58 -3.66
CA ALA A 129 1.80 -6.37 -4.17
C ALA A 129 2.12 -5.98 -5.62
N ARG A 130 1.10 -5.85 -6.46
CA ARG A 130 1.23 -5.43 -7.84
C ARG A 130 1.91 -4.06 -7.97
N ALA A 131 1.45 -3.07 -7.21
CA ALA A 131 2.02 -1.73 -7.22
C ALA A 131 3.49 -1.70 -6.76
N ILE A 132 3.80 -2.45 -5.70
CA ILE A 132 5.16 -2.57 -5.17
C ILE A 132 6.06 -3.26 -6.20
N ALA A 133 5.63 -4.39 -6.79
CA ALA A 133 6.42 -5.14 -7.77
C ALA A 133 6.80 -4.29 -8.98
N PHE A 134 5.83 -3.60 -9.60
CA PHE A 134 6.09 -2.71 -10.74
C PHE A 134 7.05 -1.59 -10.37
N HIS A 135 6.79 -0.91 -9.25
CA HIS A 135 7.61 0.23 -8.82
C HIS A 135 9.07 -0.20 -8.52
N PHE A 136 9.24 -1.32 -7.81
CA PHE A 136 10.57 -1.79 -7.42
C PHE A 136 11.38 -2.32 -8.61
N ALA A 137 10.73 -3.04 -9.53
CA ALA A 137 11.38 -3.48 -10.77
C ALA A 137 11.83 -2.28 -11.61
N GLU A 138 11.03 -1.20 -11.73
CA GLU A 138 11.43 0.04 -12.41
C GLU A 138 12.61 0.73 -11.74
N LYS A 139 12.74 0.61 -10.41
CA LYS A 139 13.87 1.16 -9.64
C LYS A 139 15.12 0.26 -9.68
N GLY A 140 15.06 -0.87 -10.38
CA GLY A 140 16.19 -1.77 -10.59
C GLY A 140 16.40 -2.78 -9.46
N ALA A 141 15.36 -3.14 -8.72
CA ALA A 141 15.38 -4.29 -7.82
C ALA A 141 15.20 -5.60 -8.58
N CYS A 142 15.81 -6.69 -8.08
CA CYS A 142 15.56 -8.07 -8.53
C CYS A 142 14.38 -8.63 -7.74
N VAL A 143 13.16 -8.54 -8.29
CA VAL A 143 11.94 -8.95 -7.58
C VAL A 143 11.61 -10.41 -7.87
N THR A 144 11.30 -11.18 -6.82
CA THR A 144 10.67 -12.51 -6.92
C THR A 144 9.32 -12.46 -6.19
N ILE A 145 8.25 -12.77 -6.90
CA ILE A 145 6.89 -12.79 -6.35
C ILE A 145 6.58 -14.19 -5.83
N ALA A 146 6.31 -14.32 -4.53
CA ALA A 146 5.88 -15.57 -3.92
C ALA A 146 4.40 -15.50 -3.53
N ASN A 147 3.63 -16.54 -3.82
CA ASN A 147 2.22 -16.55 -3.45
C ASN A 147 1.72 -17.97 -3.14
N ARG A 148 0.73 -18.08 -2.24
CA ARG A 148 0.05 -19.36 -1.92
C ARG A 148 -0.62 -20.01 -3.13
N THR A 149 -1.04 -19.21 -4.10
CA THR A 149 -1.59 -19.66 -5.39
C THR A 149 -0.54 -19.32 -6.45
N PRO A 150 0.29 -20.30 -6.89
CA PRO A 150 1.43 -20.03 -7.77
C PRO A 150 1.05 -19.35 -9.09
N GLU A 151 -0.10 -19.70 -9.66
CA GLU A 151 -0.60 -19.12 -10.93
C GLU A 151 -0.84 -17.61 -10.83
N LYS A 152 -1.17 -17.10 -9.62
CA LYS A 152 -1.32 -15.66 -9.39
C LYS A 152 0.04 -14.96 -9.30
N ALA A 153 1.07 -15.64 -8.76
CA ALA A 153 2.43 -15.11 -8.75
C ALA A 153 2.99 -15.07 -10.16
N GLU A 154 2.82 -16.16 -10.92
CA GLU A 154 3.23 -16.29 -12.33
C GLU A 154 2.62 -15.17 -13.18
N ALA A 155 1.30 -15.05 -13.19
CA ALA A 155 0.61 -14.01 -13.97
C ALA A 155 1.06 -12.58 -13.62
N LEU A 156 1.33 -12.29 -12.33
CA LEU A 156 1.85 -10.99 -11.94
C LEU A 156 3.31 -10.82 -12.36
N ALA A 157 4.12 -11.86 -12.23
CA ALA A 157 5.53 -11.83 -12.60
C ALA A 157 5.72 -11.64 -14.11
N GLU A 158 4.88 -12.28 -14.94
CA GLU A 158 4.85 -12.06 -16.39
C GLU A 158 4.55 -10.59 -16.73
N ASP A 159 3.52 -9.99 -16.08
CA ASP A 159 3.18 -8.59 -16.29
C ASP A 159 4.31 -7.62 -15.90
N VAL A 160 5.04 -7.93 -14.84
CA VAL A 160 6.15 -7.10 -14.31
C VAL A 160 7.47 -7.36 -15.05
N GLY A 161 7.67 -8.58 -15.58
CA GLY A 161 8.94 -9.04 -16.14
C GLY A 161 9.94 -9.47 -15.05
N CYS A 162 9.47 -10.20 -14.01
CA CYS A 162 10.30 -10.64 -12.89
C CYS A 162 10.10 -12.15 -12.58
N SER A 163 10.78 -12.66 -11.55
CA SER A 163 10.68 -14.06 -11.13
C SER A 163 9.43 -14.33 -10.27
N HIS A 164 8.99 -15.60 -10.25
CA HIS A 164 7.91 -16.06 -9.37
C HIS A 164 8.25 -17.40 -8.74
N ALA A 165 7.53 -17.72 -7.63
CA ALA A 165 7.64 -18.98 -6.91
C ALA A 165 6.36 -19.28 -6.11
N GLY A 166 6.22 -20.52 -5.64
CA GLY A 166 5.26 -20.87 -4.62
C GLY A 166 5.69 -20.39 -3.22
N ILE A 167 4.74 -20.26 -2.32
CA ILE A 167 5.05 -19.86 -0.92
C ILE A 167 5.87 -20.95 -0.19
N GLU A 168 5.80 -22.19 -0.62
CA GLU A 168 6.57 -23.34 -0.12
C GLU A 168 8.07 -23.20 -0.35
N ASP A 169 8.47 -22.44 -1.35
CA ASP A 169 9.87 -22.19 -1.68
C ASP A 169 10.49 -21.02 -0.87
N LEU A 170 9.68 -20.35 -0.03
CA LEU A 170 10.06 -19.13 0.66
C LEU A 170 11.39 -19.27 1.43
N LYS A 171 11.62 -20.42 2.08
CA LYS A 171 12.87 -20.68 2.82
C LYS A 171 14.10 -20.61 1.92
N GLY A 172 14.03 -21.16 0.73
CA GLY A 172 15.14 -21.13 -0.24
C GLY A 172 15.36 -19.74 -0.81
N LEU A 173 14.26 -19.03 -1.12
CA LEU A 173 14.31 -17.67 -1.66
C LEU A 173 14.95 -16.67 -0.70
N LEU A 174 14.73 -16.83 0.61
CA LEU A 174 15.23 -15.89 1.61
C LEU A 174 16.73 -16.01 1.88
N GLN A 175 17.39 -17.10 1.49
CA GLN A 175 18.82 -17.31 1.77
C GLN A 175 19.73 -16.21 1.18
N ASP A 176 19.39 -15.71 -0.01
CA ASP A 176 20.15 -14.71 -0.75
C ASP A 176 19.36 -13.40 -0.94
N SER A 177 18.32 -13.16 -0.13
CA SER A 177 17.47 -11.98 -0.26
C SER A 177 17.88 -10.88 0.69
N ASP A 178 17.78 -9.63 0.24
CA ASP A 178 18.01 -8.43 1.05
C ASP A 178 16.73 -7.96 1.74
N ILE A 179 15.57 -8.18 1.10
CA ILE A 179 14.29 -7.65 1.56
C ILE A 179 13.19 -8.71 1.40
N LEU A 180 12.47 -8.98 2.49
CA LEU A 180 11.20 -9.71 2.49
C LEU A 180 10.06 -8.71 2.68
N ILE A 181 9.04 -8.76 1.81
CA ILE A 181 7.84 -7.92 1.93
C ILE A 181 6.60 -8.80 2.06
N ASN A 182 5.86 -8.66 3.17
CA ASN A 182 4.51 -9.20 3.27
C ASN A 182 3.52 -8.19 2.68
N ALA A 183 3.01 -8.47 1.48
CA ALA A 183 1.96 -7.68 0.83
C ALA A 183 0.61 -8.44 0.81
N THR A 184 0.36 -9.24 1.84
CA THR A 184 -0.89 -9.97 2.08
C THR A 184 -1.60 -9.41 3.31
N SER A 185 -2.77 -9.97 3.64
CA SER A 185 -3.47 -9.70 4.90
C SER A 185 -3.11 -10.69 6.03
N VAL A 186 -2.10 -11.54 5.84
CA VAL A 186 -1.64 -12.48 6.88
C VAL A 186 -1.04 -11.70 8.03
N GLY A 187 -1.51 -11.96 9.25
CA GLY A 187 -1.09 -11.24 10.46
C GLY A 187 -1.89 -9.97 10.77
N MET A 188 -2.83 -9.57 9.90
CA MET A 188 -3.74 -8.45 10.14
C MET A 188 -4.87 -8.85 11.09
N HIS A 189 -5.33 -7.91 11.92
CA HIS A 189 -6.52 -8.09 12.75
C HIS A 189 -7.72 -8.56 11.90
N PRO A 190 -8.55 -9.53 12.35
CA PRO A 190 -8.49 -10.21 13.66
C PRO A 190 -7.54 -11.42 13.73
N HIS A 191 -6.88 -11.82 12.65
CA HIS A 191 -6.04 -13.03 12.58
C HIS A 191 -4.56 -12.73 12.87
N ILE A 192 -4.30 -12.08 14.02
CA ILE A 192 -2.98 -11.58 14.40
C ILE A 192 -1.92 -12.67 14.65
N ASP A 193 -2.35 -13.90 14.93
CA ASP A 193 -1.46 -15.04 15.20
C ASP A 193 -0.89 -15.70 13.94
N ALA A 194 -1.34 -15.27 12.75
CA ALA A 194 -0.82 -15.77 11.50
C ALA A 194 0.50 -15.06 11.09
N THR A 195 1.38 -15.80 10.40
CA THR A 195 2.62 -15.24 9.82
C THR A 195 2.98 -15.97 8.53
N ILE A 196 3.67 -15.29 7.63
CA ILE A 196 4.20 -15.88 6.39
C ILE A 196 5.56 -16.54 6.59
N ALA A 197 6.30 -16.15 7.65
CA ALA A 197 7.62 -16.67 7.95
C ALA A 197 7.84 -16.74 9.47
N ASN A 198 8.57 -17.76 9.92
CA ASN A 198 9.07 -17.88 11.28
C ASN A 198 10.57 -17.58 11.32
N ARG A 199 11.12 -17.36 12.52
CA ARG A 199 12.51 -16.97 12.73
C ARG A 199 13.55 -17.90 12.12
N ASP A 200 13.23 -19.18 11.96
CA ASP A 200 14.12 -20.23 11.46
C ASP A 200 14.47 -20.10 9.97
N ILE A 201 13.72 -19.30 9.22
CA ILE A 201 13.96 -19.00 7.80
C ILE A 201 14.39 -17.55 7.56
N LEU A 202 14.47 -16.73 8.62
CA LEU A 202 14.93 -15.33 8.56
C LEU A 202 16.37 -15.23 9.01
N HIS A 203 17.12 -14.23 8.54
CA HIS A 203 18.52 -14.00 8.88
C HIS A 203 18.80 -12.54 9.24
N PRO A 204 19.91 -12.23 9.98
CA PRO A 204 20.18 -10.89 10.50
C PRO A 204 20.33 -9.77 9.45
N ASP A 205 20.78 -10.11 8.25
CA ASP A 205 21.00 -9.14 7.16
C ASP A 205 19.71 -8.80 6.39
N LEU A 206 18.58 -9.51 6.69
CA LEU A 206 17.30 -9.34 6.00
C LEU A 206 16.53 -8.14 6.54
N ALA A 207 16.04 -7.28 5.67
CA ALA A 207 14.99 -6.32 6.01
C ALA A 207 13.62 -6.99 5.81
N VAL A 208 12.80 -7.04 6.87
CA VAL A 208 11.47 -7.64 6.84
C VAL A 208 10.41 -6.54 6.93
N PHE A 209 9.78 -6.26 5.81
CA PHE A 209 8.76 -5.24 5.68
C PHE A 209 7.36 -5.86 5.65
N ASP A 210 6.54 -5.50 6.62
CA ASP A 210 5.12 -5.89 6.64
C ASP A 210 4.24 -4.69 6.31
N ILE A 211 3.47 -4.73 5.22
CA ILE A 211 2.54 -3.64 4.89
C ILE A 211 1.31 -3.60 5.81
N VAL A 212 1.11 -4.64 6.61
CA VAL A 212 0.11 -4.63 7.68
C VAL A 212 0.53 -3.62 8.75
N TYR A 213 -0.38 -2.73 9.13
CA TYR A 213 -0.16 -1.69 10.14
C TYR A 213 -1.03 -1.87 11.39
N ASN A 214 -1.98 -2.79 11.37
CA ASN A 214 -2.81 -3.15 12.53
C ASN A 214 -2.85 -4.69 12.69
N PRO A 215 -2.19 -5.25 13.72
CA PRO A 215 -1.46 -4.58 14.79
C PRO A 215 -0.15 -3.91 14.32
N LEU A 216 0.37 -2.96 15.11
CA LEU A 216 1.63 -2.26 14.82
C LEU A 216 2.83 -3.23 14.79
N GLN A 217 2.85 -4.19 15.72
CA GLN A 217 3.80 -5.29 15.76
C GLN A 217 3.09 -6.58 15.36
N THR A 218 3.22 -6.98 14.10
CA THR A 218 2.69 -8.26 13.63
C THR A 218 3.55 -9.42 14.10
N LYS A 219 3.02 -10.64 14.04
CA LYS A 219 3.79 -11.85 14.34
C LYS A 219 5.02 -11.97 13.44
N LEU A 220 4.92 -11.58 12.16
CA LEU A 220 6.06 -11.57 11.24
C LEU A 220 7.18 -10.66 11.75
N LEU A 221 6.86 -9.43 12.14
CA LEU A 221 7.85 -8.46 12.64
C LEU A 221 8.48 -8.93 13.95
N HIS A 222 7.71 -9.54 14.85
CA HIS A 222 8.25 -10.16 16.06
C HIS A 222 9.20 -11.33 15.75
N GLN A 223 8.88 -12.18 14.77
CA GLN A 223 9.79 -13.24 14.32
C GLN A 223 11.07 -12.67 13.69
N ALA A 224 10.97 -11.55 12.97
CA ALA A 224 12.13 -10.85 12.42
C ALA A 224 13.07 -10.33 13.51
N GLU A 225 12.53 -9.71 14.55
CA GLU A 225 13.32 -9.27 15.73
C GLU A 225 14.05 -10.44 16.40
N LEU A 226 13.35 -11.57 16.60
CA LEU A 226 13.95 -12.78 17.21
C LEU A 226 15.04 -13.41 16.34
N ALA A 227 15.02 -13.18 15.03
CA ALA A 227 16.05 -13.62 14.08
C ALA A 227 17.22 -12.62 13.96
N GLY A 228 17.13 -11.45 14.58
CA GLY A 228 18.08 -10.35 14.41
C GLY A 228 17.92 -9.60 13.08
N ALA A 229 16.88 -9.88 12.31
CA ALA A 229 16.54 -9.18 11.09
C ALA A 229 15.98 -7.77 11.39
N LYS A 230 15.92 -6.90 10.38
CA LYS A 230 15.44 -5.53 10.52
C LYS A 230 13.93 -5.45 10.27
N PRO A 231 13.08 -5.28 11.31
CA PRO A 231 11.64 -5.17 11.14
C PRO A 231 11.25 -3.77 10.66
N ILE A 232 10.28 -3.69 9.74
CA ILE A 232 9.72 -2.45 9.20
C ILE A 232 8.19 -2.62 9.14
N ASN A 233 7.45 -1.77 9.86
CA ASN A 233 5.99 -1.85 9.91
C ASN A 233 5.31 -1.05 8.79
N GLY A 234 4.03 -1.32 8.56
CA GLY A 234 3.23 -0.74 7.47
C GLY A 234 2.82 0.73 7.67
N VAL A 235 3.03 1.32 8.84
CA VAL A 235 2.61 2.72 9.13
C VAL A 235 3.29 3.69 8.19
N ALA A 236 4.59 3.55 7.97
CA ALA A 236 5.33 4.44 7.07
C ALA A 236 4.76 4.40 5.64
N MET A 237 4.45 3.20 5.12
CA MET A 237 3.81 3.07 3.81
C MET A 237 2.43 3.72 3.77
N LEU A 238 1.58 3.51 4.79
CA LEU A 238 0.26 4.12 4.88
C LEU A 238 0.36 5.65 4.83
N VAL A 239 1.31 6.21 5.58
CA VAL A 239 1.55 7.66 5.63
C VAL A 239 2.05 8.19 4.29
N HIS A 240 3.08 7.58 3.71
CA HIS A 240 3.69 8.11 2.48
C HIS A 240 2.79 7.99 1.25
N GLN A 241 2.03 6.87 1.10
CA GLN A 241 1.08 6.77 0.01
C GLN A 241 -0.05 7.80 0.15
N GLY A 242 -0.50 8.08 1.40
CA GLY A 242 -1.48 9.11 1.66
C GLY A 242 -0.93 10.52 1.47
N ALA A 243 0.30 10.76 1.87
CA ALA A 243 0.99 12.04 1.65
C ALA A 243 1.12 12.36 0.15
N GLU A 244 1.41 11.37 -0.69
CA GLU A 244 1.45 11.58 -2.14
C GLU A 244 0.05 11.82 -2.70
N ALA A 245 -0.98 11.11 -2.24
CA ALA A 245 -2.38 11.39 -2.60
C ALA A 245 -2.76 12.83 -2.22
N PHE A 246 -2.42 13.26 -1.02
CA PHE A 246 -2.62 14.64 -0.56
C PHE A 246 -1.95 15.67 -1.49
N ARG A 247 -0.69 15.42 -1.88
CA ARG A 247 0.04 16.28 -2.82
C ARG A 247 -0.64 16.35 -4.21
N ILE A 248 -1.12 15.20 -4.71
CA ILE A 248 -1.85 15.14 -5.98
C ILE A 248 -3.11 16.01 -5.95
N TRP A 249 -3.88 15.96 -4.86
CA TRP A 249 -5.13 16.69 -4.75
C TRP A 249 -4.98 18.18 -4.51
N THR A 250 -4.00 18.55 -3.68
CA THR A 250 -3.90 19.93 -3.13
C THR A 250 -2.76 20.74 -3.74
N GLY A 251 -1.79 20.09 -4.36
CA GLY A 251 -0.52 20.71 -4.76
C GLY A 251 0.37 21.16 -3.59
N GLN A 252 -0.09 20.98 -2.34
CA GLN A 252 0.62 21.41 -1.13
C GLN A 252 1.59 20.33 -0.65
N LYS A 253 2.64 20.78 0.06
CA LYS A 253 3.56 19.84 0.74
C LYS A 253 2.82 19.20 1.92
N PRO A 254 2.68 17.86 1.95
CA PRO A 254 2.00 17.17 3.04
C PRO A 254 2.78 17.27 4.36
N PRO A 255 2.12 17.49 5.51
CA PRO A 255 2.76 17.49 6.83
C PRO A 255 2.91 16.04 7.33
N VAL A 256 3.90 15.32 6.79
CA VAL A 256 4.09 13.87 6.99
C VAL A 256 4.15 13.46 8.46
N GLU A 257 4.83 14.23 9.30
CA GLU A 257 4.96 13.92 10.74
C GLU A 257 3.62 14.06 11.49
N VAL A 258 2.80 15.05 11.13
CA VAL A 258 1.44 15.19 11.67
C VAL A 258 0.56 14.02 11.24
N MET A 259 0.66 13.62 9.96
CA MET A 259 -0.06 12.47 9.43
C MET A 259 0.33 11.18 10.16
N ARG A 260 1.63 10.97 10.40
CA ARG A 260 2.17 9.82 11.12
C ARG A 260 1.68 9.76 12.55
N LYS A 261 1.79 10.88 13.27
CA LYS A 261 1.32 10.98 14.65
C LYS A 261 -0.17 10.62 14.76
N ALA A 262 -1.00 11.16 13.87
CA ALA A 262 -2.43 10.87 13.84
C ALA A 262 -2.74 9.39 13.56
N VAL A 263 -1.95 8.70 12.73
CA VAL A 263 -2.10 7.26 12.49
C VAL A 263 -1.74 6.47 13.74
N LEU A 264 -0.62 6.79 14.40
CA LEU A 264 -0.19 6.09 15.61
C LEU A 264 -1.19 6.24 16.76
N GLU A 265 -1.70 7.46 17.00
CA GLU A 265 -2.75 7.73 17.99
C GLU A 265 -4.09 7.02 17.66
N GLY A 266 -4.35 6.69 16.41
CA GLY A 266 -5.54 5.95 15.99
C GLY A 266 -5.40 4.43 16.07
N LEU A 267 -4.19 3.91 16.36
CA LEU A 267 -3.91 2.48 16.59
C LEU A 267 -3.97 2.07 18.06
N ASP A 268 -3.81 3.05 18.98
CA ASP A 268 -3.96 2.89 20.42
C ASP A 268 -5.45 2.79 20.81
#